data_45e675dbe71a43ce50a02857c3798f68
#
_entry.id   45e675dbe71a43ce50a02857c3798f68
#
_cell.length_a   1.000
_cell.length_b   1.000
_cell.length_c   1.000
_cell.angle_alpha   90.00
_cell.angle_beta   90.00
_cell.angle_gamma   90.00
#
_symmetry.space_group_name_H-M   'P 1'
#
loop_
_entity.id
_entity.type
_entity.pdbx_description
1 polymer ?
#
loop_
_entity_poly.entity_id
_entity_poly.type
_entity_poly.pdbx_seq_one_letter_code
_entity_poly.pdbx_strand_id
1 'polypeptide(L)'
;MYRDTGTDERVAEAPRGGATVTHDVAVVGGGIVGLATARELALRGRRVLVLEREPVLGAHQTSHNSGVIHQGIYYKPGSLKAKLCRAGADRLYEYCEAQGIRAEACGKLVMAVRDADLPRLDELERRATENGVPGLRRVGAAEIREIEPEATGLAALHSPQTGIVDFAAVAAAYARDIEAHGGEIRLGAGVRAVNDREGGAEVVLVDGAPLPAKRVVTCGGAWSDLLAAASGARADVRIVPFRGAYLKLKADRTHLVRGQIYPVPDPSLPFLGVHLSPTIHGDVLLGPTALMAGARDAYRLARIRRADLGQTLRWPGTRKLVRKWWRTGAREMANAASRRLIVRDLARYVPAVGLDDVEPGPAGIRAQAVGRDGALLDDFAFAETAHALHVVNAPSPAATASLAIAELVADRVDALGG
;
A
#
# COMPACT_ATOMS: atom_id res chain seq x y z
N MET A 1 -14.59 -76.79 -5.67
CA MET A 1 -14.53 -76.36 -7.05
C MET A 1 -15.12 -74.93 -7.11
N TYR A 2 -14.30 -73.94 -7.02
CA TYR A 2 -14.73 -72.54 -7.31
C TYR A 2 -13.71 -72.01 -8.26
N ARG A 3 -14.17 -71.56 -9.44
CA ARG A 3 -13.35 -71.04 -10.53
C ARG A 3 -13.05 -69.56 -10.22
N ASP A 4 -11.77 -69.24 -10.20
CA ASP A 4 -11.21 -67.90 -10.19
C ASP A 4 -11.42 -67.27 -11.60
N THR A 5 -12.18 -66.17 -11.68
CA THR A 5 -12.27 -65.36 -12.91
C THR A 5 -11.59 -64.03 -12.63
N GLY A 6 -10.27 -63.99 -12.92
CA GLY A 6 -9.51 -62.76 -12.93
C GLY A 6 -10.06 -61.75 -13.91
N THR A 7 -10.55 -60.62 -13.43
CA THR A 7 -10.80 -59.41 -14.19
C THR A 7 -9.58 -58.53 -14.09
N ASP A 8 -8.87 -58.44 -15.22
CA ASP A 8 -7.74 -57.53 -15.48
C ASP A 8 -8.30 -56.10 -15.59
N GLU A 9 -8.37 -55.38 -14.44
CA GLU A 9 -8.69 -53.96 -14.44
C GLU A 9 -7.43 -53.18 -14.87
N ARG A 10 -7.36 -52.92 -16.19
CA ARG A 10 -6.45 -51.91 -16.73
C ARG A 10 -6.85 -50.55 -16.16
N VAL A 11 -6.07 -50.06 -15.21
CA VAL A 11 -6.12 -48.67 -14.77
C VAL A 11 -5.88 -47.79 -16.01
N ALA A 12 -6.93 -47.15 -16.48
CA ALA A 12 -6.85 -46.22 -17.58
C ALA A 12 -5.95 -45.03 -17.13
N GLU A 13 -4.78 -44.94 -17.75
CA GLU A 13 -3.88 -43.80 -17.62
C GLU A 13 -4.65 -42.55 -18.06
N ALA A 14 -4.88 -41.61 -17.13
CA ALA A 14 -5.52 -40.34 -17.43
C ALA A 14 -4.71 -39.62 -18.51
N PRO A 15 -5.35 -39.02 -19.52
CA PRO A 15 -4.65 -38.37 -20.62
C PRO A 15 -3.79 -37.24 -20.06
N ARG A 16 -2.49 -37.27 -20.32
CA ARG A 16 -1.56 -36.17 -20.17
C ARG A 16 -1.84 -35.08 -21.21
N GLY A 17 -3.06 -34.52 -21.19
CA GLY A 17 -3.40 -33.34 -21.96
C GLY A 17 -2.82 -32.14 -21.26
N GLY A 18 -1.75 -31.53 -21.78
CA GLY A 18 -1.25 -30.26 -21.33
C GLY A 18 -2.41 -29.26 -21.33
N ALA A 19 -2.75 -28.69 -20.15
CA ALA A 19 -3.82 -27.71 -20.05
C ALA A 19 -3.48 -26.54 -20.98
N THR A 20 -4.39 -26.28 -21.93
CA THR A 20 -4.20 -25.19 -22.90
C THR A 20 -4.07 -23.89 -22.17
N VAL A 21 -2.98 -23.14 -22.39
CA VAL A 21 -2.77 -21.82 -21.80
C VAL A 21 -3.85 -20.88 -22.29
N THR A 22 -4.81 -20.56 -21.41
CA THR A 22 -5.97 -19.74 -21.77
C THR A 22 -5.72 -18.25 -21.55
N HIS A 23 -4.79 -17.88 -20.66
CA HIS A 23 -4.48 -16.50 -20.31
C HIS A 23 -3.05 -16.11 -20.69
N ASP A 24 -2.89 -14.89 -21.20
CA ASP A 24 -1.56 -14.36 -21.51
C ASP A 24 -0.85 -13.93 -20.22
N VAL A 25 -1.59 -13.33 -19.27
CA VAL A 25 -1.04 -12.90 -17.97
C VAL A 25 -2.02 -13.24 -16.84
N ALA A 26 -1.51 -13.92 -15.80
CA ALA A 26 -2.22 -14.05 -14.54
C ALA A 26 -1.68 -12.99 -13.54
N VAL A 27 -2.58 -12.22 -12.94
CA VAL A 27 -2.24 -11.22 -11.91
C VAL A 27 -2.73 -11.71 -10.55
N VAL A 28 -1.81 -11.91 -9.61
CA VAL A 28 -2.10 -12.43 -8.27
C VAL A 28 -2.23 -11.28 -7.28
N GLY A 29 -3.43 -11.04 -6.78
CA GLY A 29 -3.80 -10.01 -5.82
C GLY A 29 -4.73 -8.95 -6.40
N GLY A 30 -5.95 -8.87 -5.85
CA GLY A 30 -7.01 -7.91 -6.21
C GLY A 30 -6.96 -6.61 -5.42
N GLY A 31 -5.76 -6.18 -4.98
CA GLY A 31 -5.52 -4.85 -4.42
C GLY A 31 -5.29 -3.81 -5.52
N ILE A 32 -5.19 -2.52 -5.13
CA ILE A 32 -5.09 -1.39 -6.06
C ILE A 32 -3.95 -1.54 -7.09
N VAL A 33 -2.78 -2.06 -6.68
CA VAL A 33 -1.63 -2.24 -7.59
C VAL A 33 -1.89 -3.39 -8.58
N GLY A 34 -2.42 -4.51 -8.09
CA GLY A 34 -2.74 -5.66 -8.97
C GLY A 34 -3.85 -5.32 -9.97
N LEU A 35 -4.90 -4.65 -9.52
CA LEU A 35 -6.00 -4.22 -10.40
C LEU A 35 -5.55 -3.17 -11.43
N ALA A 36 -4.75 -2.17 -11.02
CA ALA A 36 -4.18 -1.21 -11.97
C ALA A 36 -3.31 -1.92 -13.02
N THR A 37 -2.46 -2.88 -12.60
CA THR A 37 -1.61 -3.67 -13.50
C THR A 37 -2.45 -4.54 -14.45
N ALA A 38 -3.47 -5.22 -13.93
CA ALA A 38 -4.37 -6.05 -14.74
C ALA A 38 -5.13 -5.21 -15.78
N ARG A 39 -5.61 -4.02 -15.36
CA ARG A 39 -6.24 -3.04 -16.23
C ARG A 39 -5.31 -2.61 -17.37
N GLU A 40 -4.08 -2.22 -17.05
CA GLU A 40 -3.09 -1.79 -18.05
C GLU A 40 -2.80 -2.90 -19.06
N LEU A 41 -2.61 -4.13 -18.59
CA LEU A 41 -2.39 -5.30 -19.46
C LEU A 41 -3.62 -5.61 -20.33
N ALA A 42 -4.84 -5.50 -19.81
CA ALA A 42 -6.07 -5.69 -20.56
C ALA A 42 -6.23 -4.62 -21.65
N LEU A 43 -5.92 -3.34 -21.35
CA LEU A 43 -5.89 -2.24 -22.31
C LEU A 43 -4.85 -2.48 -23.42
N ARG A 44 -3.75 -3.17 -23.14
CA ARG A 44 -2.76 -3.62 -24.14
C ARG A 44 -3.22 -4.86 -24.94
N GLY A 45 -4.47 -5.30 -24.76
CA GLY A 45 -5.05 -6.44 -25.49
C GLY A 45 -4.60 -7.81 -24.99
N ARG A 46 -4.05 -7.91 -23.77
CA ARG A 46 -3.68 -9.20 -23.14
C ARG A 46 -4.92 -9.87 -22.55
N ARG A 47 -5.04 -11.19 -22.67
CA ARG A 47 -6.03 -11.99 -21.93
C ARG A 47 -5.58 -12.12 -20.49
N VAL A 48 -6.20 -11.37 -19.60
CA VAL A 48 -5.80 -11.24 -18.19
C VAL A 48 -6.72 -12.04 -17.28
N LEU A 49 -6.13 -12.73 -16.29
CA LEU A 49 -6.83 -13.37 -15.18
C LEU A 49 -6.34 -12.77 -13.87
N VAL A 50 -7.22 -12.14 -13.10
CA VAL A 50 -6.93 -11.69 -11.73
C VAL A 50 -7.35 -12.77 -10.74
N LEU A 51 -6.44 -13.13 -9.82
CA LEU A 51 -6.68 -14.10 -8.75
C LEU A 51 -6.61 -13.39 -7.39
N GLU A 52 -7.73 -13.29 -6.70
CA GLU A 52 -7.82 -12.70 -5.35
C GLU A 52 -8.27 -13.76 -4.35
N ARG A 53 -7.56 -13.86 -3.21
CA ARG A 53 -7.89 -14.85 -2.17
C ARG A 53 -9.11 -14.48 -1.33
N GLU A 54 -9.40 -13.19 -1.19
CA GLU A 54 -10.53 -12.70 -0.40
C GLU A 54 -11.84 -12.76 -1.22
N PRO A 55 -13.00 -12.78 -0.57
CA PRO A 55 -14.29 -12.77 -1.26
C PRO A 55 -14.65 -11.40 -1.87
N VAL A 56 -13.83 -10.38 -1.65
CA VAL A 56 -14.02 -9.02 -2.17
C VAL A 56 -12.68 -8.42 -2.60
N LEU A 57 -12.70 -7.54 -3.60
CA LEU A 57 -11.54 -6.80 -4.04
C LEU A 57 -11.12 -5.73 -3.02
N GLY A 58 -9.84 -5.43 -2.97
CA GLY A 58 -9.31 -4.35 -2.14
C GLY A 58 -9.45 -4.56 -0.63
N ALA A 59 -9.76 -5.75 -0.15
CA ALA A 59 -10.09 -6.07 1.24
C ALA A 59 -9.04 -5.64 2.28
N HIS A 60 -7.80 -5.44 1.87
CA HIS A 60 -6.69 -5.13 2.75
C HIS A 60 -6.25 -3.65 2.67
N GLN A 61 -4.97 -3.37 2.37
CA GLN A 61 -4.38 -2.02 2.40
C GLN A 61 -5.12 -1.01 1.51
N THR A 62 -5.76 -1.47 0.45
CA THR A 62 -6.52 -0.63 -0.48
C THR A 62 -7.71 0.05 0.17
N SER A 63 -8.43 -0.62 1.07
CA SER A 63 -9.58 -0.06 1.81
C SER A 63 -9.23 0.37 3.24
N HIS A 64 -7.97 0.19 3.67
CA HIS A 64 -7.52 0.49 5.02
C HIS A 64 -6.37 1.50 5.02
N ASN A 65 -6.61 2.68 4.46
CA ASN A 65 -5.67 3.79 4.36
C ASN A 65 -6.38 5.14 4.62
N SER A 66 -5.63 6.24 4.58
CA SER A 66 -6.17 7.58 4.80
C SER A 66 -6.73 8.27 3.55
N GLY A 67 -6.74 7.62 2.41
CA GLY A 67 -7.30 8.15 1.16
C GLY A 67 -6.49 9.28 0.51
N VAL A 68 -5.24 9.52 0.91
CA VAL A 68 -4.48 10.69 0.45
C VAL A 68 -3.92 10.50 -0.96
N ILE A 69 -4.19 11.45 -1.84
CA ILE A 69 -3.52 11.62 -3.13
C ILE A 69 -2.26 12.45 -2.89
N HIS A 70 -1.11 11.77 -2.83
CA HIS A 70 0.18 12.37 -2.54
C HIS A 70 0.76 13.11 -3.75
N GLN A 71 1.54 14.19 -3.48
CA GLN A 71 2.18 14.99 -4.53
C GLN A 71 3.71 14.86 -4.60
N GLY A 72 4.32 13.98 -3.77
CA GLY A 72 5.77 13.73 -3.86
C GLY A 72 6.64 14.59 -2.95
N ILE A 73 6.07 15.31 -1.96
CA ILE A 73 6.78 16.26 -1.09
C ILE A 73 7.97 15.63 -0.36
N TYR A 74 7.80 14.41 0.16
CA TYR A 74 8.75 13.79 1.09
C TYR A 74 9.86 12.97 0.43
N TYR A 75 9.70 12.58 -0.84
CA TYR A 75 10.51 11.54 -1.45
C TYR A 75 11.86 12.06 -1.92
N LYS A 76 12.86 11.18 -1.86
CA LYS A 76 14.19 11.50 -2.37
C LYS A 76 14.11 11.82 -3.86
N PRO A 77 14.59 12.98 -4.30
CA PRO A 77 14.60 13.32 -5.71
C PRO A 77 15.32 12.26 -6.56
N GLY A 78 14.76 11.98 -7.74
CA GLY A 78 15.28 10.95 -8.65
C GLY A 78 14.92 9.51 -8.27
N SER A 79 14.40 9.23 -7.07
CA SER A 79 13.92 7.89 -6.70
C SER A 79 12.72 7.47 -7.55
N LEU A 80 12.54 6.15 -7.69
CA LEU A 80 11.39 5.60 -8.40
C LEU A 80 10.06 6.04 -7.76
N LYS A 81 10.05 6.10 -6.44
CA LYS A 81 8.93 6.57 -5.62
C LYS A 81 8.53 8.01 -5.93
N ALA A 82 9.50 8.92 -6.09
CA ALA A 82 9.23 10.31 -6.46
C ALA A 82 8.64 10.42 -7.86
N LYS A 83 9.26 9.74 -8.84
CA LYS A 83 8.84 9.75 -10.25
C LYS A 83 7.43 9.19 -10.42
N LEU A 84 7.18 7.98 -9.87
CA LEU A 84 5.88 7.32 -10.00
C LEU A 84 4.78 8.05 -9.23
N CYS A 85 5.09 8.69 -8.10
CA CYS A 85 4.10 9.49 -7.36
C CYS A 85 3.62 10.69 -8.19
N ARG A 86 4.53 11.43 -8.78
CA ARG A 86 4.17 12.61 -9.58
C ARG A 86 3.34 12.22 -10.81
N ALA A 87 3.88 11.27 -11.60
CA ALA A 87 3.17 10.80 -12.79
C ALA A 87 1.80 10.17 -12.46
N GLY A 88 1.72 9.45 -11.33
CA GLY A 88 0.49 8.78 -10.91
C GLY A 88 -0.56 9.73 -10.32
N ALA A 89 -0.15 10.80 -9.64
CA ALA A 89 -1.08 11.75 -9.04
C ALA A 89 -1.98 12.43 -10.08
N ASP A 90 -1.40 12.95 -11.14
CA ASP A 90 -2.12 13.65 -12.19
C ASP A 90 -3.06 12.68 -12.93
N ARG A 91 -2.55 11.51 -13.33
CA ARG A 91 -3.34 10.45 -13.97
C ARG A 91 -4.49 9.95 -13.09
N LEU A 92 -4.29 9.92 -11.76
CA LEU A 92 -5.33 9.47 -10.84
C LEU A 92 -6.48 10.48 -10.77
N TYR A 93 -6.20 11.79 -10.75
CA TYR A 93 -7.25 12.82 -10.82
C TYR A 93 -8.03 12.73 -12.13
N GLU A 94 -7.32 12.67 -13.27
CA GLU A 94 -7.94 12.49 -14.60
C GLU A 94 -8.81 11.22 -14.65
N TYR A 95 -8.31 10.12 -14.12
CA TYR A 95 -9.05 8.86 -14.07
C TYR A 95 -10.30 8.96 -13.19
N CYS A 96 -10.18 9.56 -12.00
CA CYS A 96 -11.32 9.76 -11.11
C CYS A 96 -12.41 10.62 -11.77
N GLU A 97 -12.04 11.70 -12.44
CA GLU A 97 -12.96 12.56 -13.18
C GLU A 97 -13.67 11.78 -14.30
N ALA A 98 -12.90 11.05 -15.12
CA ALA A 98 -13.47 10.26 -16.23
C ALA A 98 -14.42 9.15 -15.74
N GLN A 99 -14.19 8.59 -14.54
CA GLN A 99 -15.02 7.53 -13.95
C GLN A 99 -16.12 8.04 -13.01
N GLY A 100 -16.26 9.36 -12.85
CA GLY A 100 -17.22 9.94 -11.92
C GLY A 100 -16.93 9.63 -10.44
N ILE A 101 -15.66 9.36 -10.09
CA ILE A 101 -15.22 9.11 -8.73
C ILE A 101 -14.87 10.45 -8.08
N ARG A 102 -15.49 10.73 -6.93
CA ARG A 102 -15.17 11.95 -6.19
C ARG A 102 -13.72 11.91 -5.71
N ALA A 103 -12.91 12.86 -6.17
CA ALA A 103 -11.58 13.17 -5.69
C ALA A 103 -11.51 14.66 -5.41
N GLU A 104 -10.90 15.07 -4.30
CA GLU A 104 -10.92 16.45 -3.85
C GLU A 104 -9.51 16.92 -3.50
N ALA A 105 -9.05 17.99 -4.12
CA ALA A 105 -7.79 18.66 -3.78
C ALA A 105 -8.00 19.54 -2.53
N CYS A 106 -8.00 18.93 -1.36
CA CYS A 106 -8.21 19.63 -0.10
C CYS A 106 -6.96 20.37 0.43
N GLY A 107 -5.82 20.21 -0.23
CA GLY A 107 -4.57 20.82 0.17
C GLY A 107 -3.87 20.10 1.35
N LYS A 108 -2.60 20.47 1.54
CA LYS A 108 -1.77 20.00 2.66
C LYS A 108 -0.85 21.09 3.18
N LEU A 109 -0.80 21.23 4.50
CA LEU A 109 0.22 21.97 5.22
C LEU A 109 1.20 21.00 5.87
N VAL A 110 2.49 21.13 5.57
CA VAL A 110 3.58 20.49 6.34
C VAL A 110 4.17 21.53 7.26
N MET A 111 3.87 21.43 8.55
CA MET A 111 4.01 22.53 9.50
C MET A 111 5.23 22.38 10.40
N ALA A 112 6.02 23.45 10.49
CA ALA A 112 7.01 23.69 11.53
C ALA A 112 6.35 24.44 12.70
N VAL A 113 6.36 23.82 13.89
CA VAL A 113 5.79 24.41 15.12
C VAL A 113 6.87 24.78 16.13
N ARG A 114 8.14 24.48 15.84
CA ARG A 114 9.33 24.80 16.66
C ARG A 114 10.45 25.27 15.76
N ASP A 115 11.36 26.10 16.28
CA ASP A 115 12.54 26.57 15.53
C ASP A 115 13.40 25.41 15.01
N ALA A 116 13.52 24.33 15.77
CA ALA A 116 14.25 23.12 15.37
C ALA A 116 13.66 22.40 14.14
N ASP A 117 12.41 22.71 13.76
CA ASP A 117 11.74 22.13 12.60
C ASP A 117 12.06 22.92 11.31
N LEU A 118 12.48 24.21 11.42
CA LEU A 118 12.70 25.11 10.28
C LEU A 118 13.78 24.61 9.30
N PRO A 119 14.99 24.18 9.75
CA PRO A 119 16.00 23.67 8.83
C PRO A 119 15.56 22.41 8.08
N ARG A 120 14.71 21.58 8.73
CA ARG A 120 14.12 20.38 8.09
C ARG A 120 13.05 20.77 7.07
N LEU A 121 12.32 21.84 7.34
CA LEU A 121 11.33 22.38 6.39
C LEU A 121 12.03 22.91 5.15
N ASP A 122 13.20 23.59 5.28
CA ASP A 122 14.01 24.10 4.17
C ASP A 122 14.48 22.95 3.26
N GLU A 123 14.99 21.86 3.85
CA GLU A 123 15.41 20.67 3.08
C GLU A 123 14.21 20.00 2.39
N LEU A 124 13.05 19.98 3.06
CA LEU A 124 11.84 19.41 2.47
C LEU A 124 11.33 20.25 1.30
N GLU A 125 11.40 21.58 1.40
CA GLU A 125 11.07 22.50 0.32
C GLU A 125 11.95 22.27 -0.91
N ARG A 126 13.27 22.16 -0.71
CA ARG A 126 14.22 21.84 -1.77
C ARG A 126 13.85 20.53 -2.47
N ARG A 127 13.61 19.46 -1.72
CA ARG A 127 13.22 18.15 -2.27
C ARG A 127 11.91 18.21 -3.05
N ALA A 128 10.91 18.86 -2.49
CA ALA A 128 9.60 18.96 -3.09
C ALA A 128 9.62 19.79 -4.39
N THR A 129 10.46 20.84 -4.43
CA THR A 129 10.72 21.64 -5.65
C THR A 129 11.42 20.80 -6.70
N GLU A 130 12.47 20.03 -6.35
CA GLU A 130 13.15 19.13 -7.27
C GLU A 130 12.24 18.02 -7.81
N ASN A 131 11.28 17.57 -7.00
CA ASN A 131 10.28 16.59 -7.42
C ASN A 131 9.17 17.20 -8.30
N GLY A 132 9.17 18.51 -8.54
CA GLY A 132 8.16 19.19 -9.34
C GLY A 132 6.77 19.18 -8.71
N VAL A 133 6.68 19.34 -7.38
CA VAL A 133 5.37 19.40 -6.69
C VAL A 133 4.61 20.65 -7.12
N PRO A 134 3.44 20.53 -7.75
CA PRO A 134 2.75 21.66 -8.36
C PRO A 134 2.16 22.62 -7.31
N GLY A 135 2.33 23.92 -7.53
CA GLY A 135 1.79 24.97 -6.67
C GLY A 135 2.37 24.99 -5.24
N LEU A 136 3.47 24.25 -5.01
CA LEU A 136 4.13 24.25 -3.70
C LEU A 136 4.59 25.66 -3.36
N ARG A 137 4.28 26.11 -2.14
CA ARG A 137 4.78 27.39 -1.62
C ARG A 137 5.00 27.33 -0.13
N ARG A 138 5.97 28.11 0.34
CA ARG A 138 6.18 28.35 1.76
C ARG A 138 5.22 29.42 2.25
N VAL A 139 4.63 29.20 3.42
CA VAL A 139 3.67 30.11 4.05
C VAL A 139 4.07 30.40 5.49
N GLY A 140 3.84 31.62 5.92
CA GLY A 140 4.06 32.08 7.29
C GLY A 140 2.83 31.88 8.19
N ALA A 141 2.97 32.26 9.47
CA ALA A 141 1.94 32.06 10.48
C ALA A 141 0.57 32.71 10.14
N ALA A 142 0.55 33.86 9.48
CA ALA A 142 -0.69 34.51 9.06
C ALA A 142 -1.42 33.71 7.99
N GLU A 143 -0.70 33.33 6.92
CA GLU A 143 -1.27 32.54 5.82
C GLU A 143 -1.69 31.14 6.25
N ILE A 144 -0.99 30.52 7.24
CA ILE A 144 -1.42 29.25 7.83
C ILE A 144 -2.86 29.38 8.35
N ARG A 145 -3.18 30.47 9.05
CA ARG A 145 -4.53 30.71 9.60
C ARG A 145 -5.56 31.04 8.54
N GLU A 146 -5.16 31.61 7.42
CA GLU A 146 -6.07 31.83 6.29
C GLU A 146 -6.49 30.49 5.66
N ILE A 147 -5.53 29.55 5.52
CA ILE A 147 -5.76 28.23 4.96
C ILE A 147 -6.49 27.32 5.97
N GLU A 148 -5.97 27.26 7.20
CA GLU A 148 -6.46 26.43 8.30
C GLU A 148 -6.68 27.31 9.54
N PRO A 149 -7.89 27.86 9.76
CA PRO A 149 -8.14 28.85 10.81
C PRO A 149 -7.78 28.42 12.23
N GLU A 150 -7.92 27.14 12.53
CA GLU A 150 -7.63 26.56 13.86
C GLU A 150 -6.17 26.10 14.00
N ALA A 151 -5.37 26.19 12.92
CA ALA A 151 -3.98 25.74 12.95
C ALA A 151 -3.03 26.83 13.46
N THR A 152 -1.98 26.39 14.15
CA THR A 152 -0.92 27.27 14.70
C THR A 152 0.46 26.71 14.35
N GLY A 153 1.30 27.54 13.73
CA GLY A 153 2.66 27.17 13.35
C GLY A 153 3.53 28.38 13.06
N LEU A 154 4.85 28.18 12.99
CA LEU A 154 5.82 29.21 12.63
C LEU A 154 5.88 29.43 11.12
N ALA A 155 5.91 28.31 10.36
CA ALA A 155 5.92 28.26 8.91
C ALA A 155 5.39 26.90 8.44
N ALA A 156 4.97 26.81 7.17
CA ALA A 156 4.60 25.55 6.57
C ALA A 156 4.95 25.52 5.08
N LEU A 157 5.02 24.31 4.51
CA LEU A 157 4.90 24.09 3.07
C LEU A 157 3.44 23.80 2.76
N HIS A 158 2.86 24.61 1.89
CA HIS A 158 1.52 24.42 1.38
C HIS A 158 1.57 23.72 0.01
N SER A 159 0.93 22.56 -0.11
CA SER A 159 0.76 21.82 -1.35
C SER A 159 -0.74 21.78 -1.69
N PRO A 160 -1.24 22.70 -2.50
CA PRO A 160 -2.67 22.86 -2.73
C PRO A 160 -3.30 21.68 -3.48
N GLN A 161 -2.53 20.96 -4.29
CA GLN A 161 -3.02 19.82 -5.08
C GLN A 161 -2.93 18.46 -4.35
N THR A 162 -2.45 18.43 -3.11
CA THR A 162 -2.63 17.22 -2.28
C THR A 162 -4.12 17.01 -2.03
N GLY A 163 -4.60 15.80 -2.27
CA GLY A 163 -6.04 15.55 -2.18
C GLY A 163 -6.41 14.27 -1.46
N ILE A 164 -7.68 13.95 -1.56
CA ILE A 164 -8.33 12.78 -0.95
C ILE A 164 -9.23 12.07 -1.95
N VAL A 165 -9.31 10.76 -1.84
CA VAL A 165 -10.14 9.87 -2.66
C VAL A 165 -10.48 8.60 -1.88
N ASP A 166 -11.54 7.91 -2.28
CA ASP A 166 -11.78 6.53 -1.86
C ASP A 166 -11.06 5.56 -2.80
N PHE A 167 -9.93 4.98 -2.34
CA PHE A 167 -9.20 4.00 -3.13
C PHE A 167 -9.95 2.67 -3.32
N ALA A 168 -10.96 2.37 -2.52
CA ALA A 168 -11.83 1.22 -2.78
C ALA A 168 -12.72 1.47 -4.01
N ALA A 169 -13.24 2.68 -4.15
CA ALA A 169 -14.00 3.08 -5.35
C ALA A 169 -13.12 3.08 -6.61
N VAL A 170 -11.87 3.54 -6.50
CA VAL A 170 -10.90 3.48 -7.61
C VAL A 170 -10.61 2.03 -8.00
N ALA A 171 -10.36 1.14 -7.03
CA ALA A 171 -10.12 -0.28 -7.27
C ALA A 171 -11.32 -0.97 -7.94
N ALA A 172 -12.53 -0.64 -7.52
CA ALA A 172 -13.75 -1.15 -8.15
C ALA A 172 -13.91 -0.65 -9.61
N ALA A 173 -13.49 0.58 -9.91
CA ALA A 173 -13.48 1.08 -11.28
C ALA A 173 -12.44 0.36 -12.15
N TYR A 174 -11.23 0.11 -11.62
CA TYR A 174 -10.24 -0.70 -12.33
C TYR A 174 -10.76 -2.10 -12.65
N ALA A 175 -11.50 -2.72 -11.73
CA ALA A 175 -12.10 -4.04 -11.97
C ALA A 175 -13.11 -4.00 -13.12
N ARG A 176 -14.00 -2.98 -13.18
CA ARG A 176 -14.93 -2.80 -14.31
C ARG A 176 -14.19 -2.62 -15.65
N ASP A 177 -13.10 -1.85 -15.65
CA ASP A 177 -12.30 -1.67 -16.86
C ASP A 177 -11.66 -3.00 -17.33
N ILE A 178 -11.18 -3.83 -16.40
CA ILE A 178 -10.62 -5.15 -16.70
C ILE A 178 -11.67 -6.02 -17.40
N GLU A 179 -12.87 -6.11 -16.82
CA GLU A 179 -13.98 -6.91 -17.37
C GLU A 179 -14.46 -6.36 -18.72
N ALA A 180 -14.56 -5.04 -18.86
CA ALA A 180 -14.94 -4.39 -20.12
C ALA A 180 -13.95 -4.66 -21.26
N HIS A 181 -12.68 -4.97 -20.94
CA HIS A 181 -11.65 -5.35 -21.92
C HIS A 181 -11.41 -6.87 -21.98
N GLY A 182 -12.38 -7.66 -21.52
CA GLY A 182 -12.35 -9.13 -21.62
C GLY A 182 -11.45 -9.83 -20.62
N GLY A 183 -10.99 -9.16 -19.58
CA GLY A 183 -10.27 -9.78 -18.46
C GLY A 183 -11.22 -10.50 -17.50
N GLU A 184 -10.71 -11.50 -16.82
CA GLU A 184 -11.44 -12.32 -15.85
C GLU A 184 -10.94 -12.04 -14.43
N ILE A 185 -11.86 -11.99 -13.46
CA ILE A 185 -11.54 -11.82 -12.03
C ILE A 185 -12.12 -12.99 -11.26
N ARG A 186 -11.27 -13.71 -10.51
CA ARG A 186 -11.66 -14.81 -9.62
C ARG A 186 -11.39 -14.44 -8.17
N LEU A 187 -12.46 -14.33 -7.39
CA LEU A 187 -12.42 -14.15 -5.95
C LEU A 187 -12.35 -15.51 -5.25
N GLY A 188 -11.86 -15.54 -4.00
CA GLY A 188 -11.64 -16.78 -3.26
C GLY A 188 -10.52 -17.65 -3.82
N ALA A 189 -9.75 -17.17 -4.77
CA ALA A 189 -8.70 -17.90 -5.47
C ALA A 189 -7.32 -17.59 -4.89
N GLY A 190 -7.04 -18.11 -3.70
CA GLY A 190 -5.76 -17.94 -3.04
C GLY A 190 -4.62 -18.63 -3.81
N VAL A 191 -3.50 -17.91 -4.01
CA VAL A 191 -2.29 -18.44 -4.67
C VAL A 191 -1.20 -18.68 -3.62
N ARG A 192 -0.56 -19.86 -3.70
CA ARG A 192 0.52 -20.27 -2.81
C ARG A 192 1.89 -20.04 -3.41
N ALA A 193 2.07 -20.28 -4.69
CA ALA A 193 3.34 -20.13 -5.41
C ALA A 193 3.10 -19.99 -6.92
N VAL A 194 4.13 -19.57 -7.62
CA VAL A 194 4.21 -19.58 -9.09
C VAL A 194 5.43 -20.40 -9.45
N ASN A 195 5.26 -21.42 -10.27
CA ASN A 195 6.33 -22.27 -10.76
C ASN A 195 6.61 -21.96 -12.24
N ASP A 196 7.86 -21.69 -12.59
CA ASP A 196 8.24 -21.64 -13.99
C ASP A 196 8.07 -23.01 -14.65
N ARG A 197 7.62 -23.00 -15.92
CA ARG A 197 7.46 -24.17 -16.78
C ARG A 197 8.04 -23.83 -18.15
N GLU A 198 8.26 -24.85 -18.96
CA GLU A 198 8.63 -24.66 -20.35
C GLU A 198 7.51 -23.87 -21.08
N GLY A 199 7.87 -22.73 -21.64
CA GLY A 199 6.95 -21.85 -22.39
C GLY A 199 5.96 -21.03 -21.53
N GLY A 200 6.11 -20.97 -20.20
CA GLY A 200 5.22 -20.20 -19.34
C GLY A 200 5.37 -20.46 -17.86
N ALA A 201 4.32 -20.25 -17.11
CA ALA A 201 4.26 -20.46 -15.67
C ALA A 201 3.01 -21.24 -15.25
N GLU A 202 3.08 -21.87 -14.10
CA GLU A 202 2.00 -22.55 -13.42
C GLU A 202 1.68 -21.85 -12.11
N VAL A 203 0.47 -21.32 -11.99
CA VAL A 203 -0.01 -20.69 -10.76
C VAL A 203 -0.57 -21.76 -9.84
N VAL A 204 0.07 -21.98 -8.70
CA VAL A 204 -0.32 -22.99 -7.72
C VAL A 204 -1.34 -22.38 -6.76
N LEU A 205 -2.59 -22.81 -6.85
CA LEU A 205 -3.65 -22.36 -5.94
C LEU A 205 -3.49 -22.98 -4.55
N VAL A 206 -4.09 -22.35 -3.54
CA VAL A 206 -4.23 -22.95 -2.19
C VAL A 206 -5.16 -24.13 -2.27
N ASP A 207 -6.28 -23.98 -2.97
CA ASP A 207 -7.30 -24.98 -3.22
C ASP A 207 -7.57 -25.07 -4.73
N GLY A 208 -7.70 -26.28 -5.25
CA GLY A 208 -7.97 -26.53 -6.66
C GLY A 208 -6.75 -26.89 -7.52
N ALA A 209 -6.99 -27.10 -8.80
CA ALA A 209 -5.96 -27.43 -9.76
C ALA A 209 -5.08 -26.24 -10.11
N PRO A 210 -3.80 -26.44 -10.39
CA PRO A 210 -2.92 -25.37 -10.88
C PRO A 210 -3.44 -24.78 -12.20
N LEU A 211 -3.19 -23.47 -12.39
CA LEU A 211 -3.61 -22.74 -13.59
C LEU A 211 -2.39 -22.36 -14.43
N PRO A 212 -2.37 -22.71 -15.73
CA PRO A 212 -1.31 -22.30 -16.63
C PRO A 212 -1.53 -20.84 -17.10
N ALA A 213 -0.43 -20.09 -17.21
CA ALA A 213 -0.39 -18.76 -17.80
C ALA A 213 0.94 -18.59 -18.55
N LYS A 214 0.98 -17.73 -19.58
CA LYS A 214 2.26 -17.44 -20.24
C LYS A 214 3.19 -16.65 -19.31
N ARG A 215 2.63 -15.69 -18.59
CA ARG A 215 3.35 -14.83 -17.63
C ARG A 215 2.52 -14.62 -16.37
N VAL A 216 3.18 -14.31 -15.28
CA VAL A 216 2.50 -14.04 -14.00
C VAL A 216 3.05 -12.76 -13.37
N VAL A 217 2.15 -11.92 -12.81
CA VAL A 217 2.51 -10.81 -11.94
C VAL A 217 1.96 -11.08 -10.55
N THR A 218 2.80 -10.96 -9.52
CA THR A 218 2.31 -11.08 -8.16
C THR A 218 2.32 -9.74 -7.44
N CYS A 219 1.15 -9.32 -6.97
CA CYS A 219 0.90 -8.09 -6.22
C CYS A 219 0.32 -8.44 -4.84
N GLY A 220 1.03 -9.28 -4.07
CA GLY A 220 0.56 -9.90 -2.83
C GLY A 220 0.46 -8.97 -1.62
N GLY A 221 0.73 -7.66 -1.75
CA GLY A 221 0.66 -6.68 -0.67
C GLY A 221 1.48 -7.11 0.55
N ALA A 222 0.84 -7.27 1.71
CA ALA A 222 1.51 -7.70 2.94
C ALA A 222 2.09 -9.13 2.88
N TRP A 223 1.78 -9.93 1.86
CA TRP A 223 2.30 -11.30 1.65
C TRP A 223 3.25 -11.43 0.47
N SER A 224 3.63 -10.32 -0.17
CA SER A 224 4.48 -10.31 -1.37
C SER A 224 5.80 -11.05 -1.20
N ASP A 225 6.47 -10.88 -0.04
CA ASP A 225 7.73 -11.55 0.29
C ASP A 225 7.60 -13.07 0.38
N LEU A 226 6.47 -13.57 0.91
CA LEU A 226 6.19 -15.00 1.03
C LEU A 226 5.91 -15.62 -0.32
N LEU A 227 5.11 -14.94 -1.14
CA LEU A 227 4.75 -15.39 -2.47
C LEU A 227 5.96 -15.45 -3.39
N ALA A 228 6.79 -14.39 -3.39
CA ALA A 228 8.04 -14.36 -4.15
C ALA A 228 8.99 -15.50 -3.70
N ALA A 229 9.18 -15.68 -2.39
CA ALA A 229 10.04 -16.74 -1.86
C ALA A 229 9.52 -18.15 -2.20
N ALA A 230 8.21 -18.37 -2.11
CA ALA A 230 7.59 -19.66 -2.46
C ALA A 230 7.68 -19.97 -3.97
N SER A 231 7.82 -18.94 -4.80
CA SER A 231 8.02 -19.03 -6.25
C SER A 231 9.50 -19.11 -6.68
N GLY A 232 10.43 -19.24 -5.71
CA GLY A 232 11.86 -19.32 -5.99
C GLY A 232 12.54 -17.98 -6.33
N ALA A 233 11.81 -16.87 -6.32
CA ALA A 233 12.37 -15.56 -6.57
C ALA A 233 13.22 -15.09 -5.38
N ARG A 234 14.41 -14.54 -5.65
CA ARG A 234 15.31 -14.04 -4.60
C ARG A 234 14.91 -12.62 -4.20
N ALA A 235 14.39 -12.49 -2.98
CA ALA A 235 14.15 -11.20 -2.35
C ALA A 235 14.77 -11.21 -0.95
N ASP A 236 15.86 -10.44 -0.77
CA ASP A 236 16.57 -10.36 0.53
C ASP A 236 15.88 -9.42 1.52
N VAL A 237 14.54 -9.44 1.51
CA VAL A 237 13.68 -8.66 2.38
C VAL A 237 12.58 -9.52 2.99
N ARG A 238 12.05 -9.07 4.11
CA ARG A 238 10.85 -9.61 4.73
C ARG A 238 9.87 -8.49 5.01
N ILE A 239 8.59 -8.71 4.70
CA ILE A 239 7.53 -7.78 5.09
C ILE A 239 7.27 -7.95 6.59
N VAL A 240 7.52 -6.89 7.33
CA VAL A 240 7.17 -6.73 8.75
C VAL A 240 5.94 -5.85 8.82
N PRO A 241 4.81 -6.38 9.31
CA PRO A 241 3.58 -5.60 9.37
C PRO A 241 3.61 -4.63 10.56
N PHE A 242 3.24 -3.36 10.30
CA PHE A 242 3.00 -2.35 11.33
C PHE A 242 1.56 -1.91 11.28
N ARG A 243 0.88 -1.99 12.42
CA ARG A 243 -0.48 -1.51 12.57
C ARG A 243 -0.47 -0.02 12.91
N GLY A 244 -1.13 0.77 12.08
CA GLY A 244 -1.42 2.18 12.31
C GLY A 244 -2.88 2.33 12.74
N ALA A 245 -3.11 2.67 14.00
CA ALA A 245 -4.45 3.00 14.50
C ALA A 245 -4.66 4.52 14.43
N TYR A 246 -5.86 4.91 14.07
CA TYR A 246 -6.31 6.29 14.08
C TYR A 246 -7.31 6.52 15.21
N LEU A 247 -7.35 7.75 15.69
CA LEU A 247 -8.55 8.36 16.25
C LEU A 247 -9.27 9.10 15.12
N LYS A 248 -10.51 9.49 15.32
CA LYS A 248 -11.20 10.43 14.43
C LYS A 248 -11.89 11.53 15.26
N LEU A 249 -12.06 12.70 14.66
CA LEU A 249 -12.88 13.75 15.26
C LEU A 249 -14.34 13.29 15.30
N LYS A 250 -15.06 13.72 16.32
CA LYS A 250 -16.52 13.59 16.36
C LYS A 250 -17.14 14.40 15.23
N ALA A 251 -18.29 14.02 14.73
CA ALA A 251 -18.92 14.60 13.55
C ALA A 251 -19.16 16.12 13.65
N ASP A 252 -19.49 16.61 14.83
CA ASP A 252 -19.71 18.04 15.13
C ASP A 252 -18.38 18.85 15.21
N ARG A 253 -17.22 18.17 15.22
CA ARG A 253 -15.89 18.78 15.37
C ARG A 253 -15.04 18.71 14.10
N THR A 254 -15.52 18.08 13.03
CA THR A 254 -14.75 17.92 11.77
C THR A 254 -14.39 19.25 11.12
N HIS A 255 -15.16 20.33 11.37
CA HIS A 255 -14.92 21.68 10.88
C HIS A 255 -13.60 22.31 11.36
N LEU A 256 -12.96 21.76 12.40
CA LEU A 256 -11.66 22.22 12.93
C LEU A 256 -10.51 21.97 11.95
N VAL A 257 -10.70 21.14 10.91
CA VAL A 257 -9.65 20.78 9.95
C VAL A 257 -10.25 20.73 8.55
N ARG A 258 -9.70 21.55 7.64
CA ARG A 258 -10.17 21.64 6.25
C ARG A 258 -9.37 20.75 5.31
N GLY A 259 -8.05 20.78 5.42
CA GLY A 259 -7.10 20.03 4.61
C GLY A 259 -6.19 19.14 5.44
N GLN A 260 -5.13 18.64 4.84
CA GLN A 260 -4.16 17.76 5.48
C GLN A 260 -3.20 18.59 6.34
N ILE A 261 -3.04 18.27 7.63
CA ILE A 261 -2.09 18.94 8.53
C ILE A 261 -1.06 17.91 9.02
N TYR A 262 0.17 18.04 8.57
CA TYR A 262 1.25 17.10 8.80
C TYR A 262 2.43 17.77 9.52
N PRO A 263 3.15 17.05 10.39
CA PRO A 263 4.41 17.53 10.94
C PRO A 263 5.51 17.54 9.89
N VAL A 264 6.52 18.38 10.07
CA VAL A 264 7.81 18.20 9.41
C VAL A 264 8.40 16.85 9.85
N PRO A 265 8.80 15.98 8.91
CA PRO A 265 9.36 14.68 9.25
C PRO A 265 10.59 14.78 10.15
N ASP A 266 10.64 13.93 11.18
CA ASP A 266 11.84 13.74 11.98
C ASP A 266 12.67 12.57 11.42
N PRO A 267 13.84 12.80 10.82
CA PRO A 267 14.67 11.74 10.24
C PRO A 267 15.21 10.75 11.29
N SER A 268 15.14 11.11 12.57
CA SER A 268 15.47 10.20 13.67
C SER A 268 14.37 9.18 13.95
N LEU A 269 13.20 9.28 13.31
CA LEU A 269 12.08 8.38 13.50
C LEU A 269 11.87 7.53 12.23
N PRO A 270 11.48 6.24 12.37
CA PRO A 270 11.28 5.35 11.24
C PRO A 270 10.00 5.64 10.46
N PHE A 271 9.05 6.37 11.05
CA PHE A 271 7.76 6.69 10.46
C PHE A 271 7.40 8.17 10.69
N LEU A 272 6.54 8.68 9.83
CA LEU A 272 5.98 10.02 9.96
C LEU A 272 5.18 10.13 11.26
N GLY A 273 5.29 11.27 11.93
CA GLY A 273 4.53 11.57 13.15
C GLY A 273 3.02 11.63 12.92
N VAL A 274 2.27 11.68 14.02
CA VAL A 274 0.80 11.81 13.98
C VAL A 274 0.39 13.09 13.24
N HIS A 275 -0.67 13.00 12.45
CA HIS A 275 -1.15 14.07 11.60
C HIS A 275 -2.68 14.05 11.53
N LEU A 276 -3.28 15.11 11.01
CA LEU A 276 -4.71 15.23 10.80
C LEU A 276 -5.01 15.09 9.29
N SER A 277 -5.98 14.26 8.96
CA SER A 277 -6.31 13.95 7.57
C SER A 277 -7.82 13.87 7.38
N PRO A 278 -8.45 14.84 6.72
CA PRO A 278 -9.81 14.66 6.25
C PRO A 278 -9.89 13.50 5.27
N THR A 279 -11.04 12.85 5.21
CA THR A 279 -11.37 11.79 4.26
C THR A 279 -12.46 12.26 3.31
N ILE A 280 -12.57 11.61 2.16
CA ILE A 280 -13.62 11.92 1.17
C ILE A 280 -15.05 11.67 1.71
N HIS A 281 -15.17 10.94 2.81
CA HIS A 281 -16.43 10.63 3.49
C HIS A 281 -16.81 11.64 4.59
N GLY A 282 -15.97 12.67 4.82
CA GLY A 282 -16.22 13.73 5.80
C GLY A 282 -15.70 13.47 7.21
N ASP A 283 -15.07 12.32 7.46
CA ASP A 283 -14.33 12.09 8.71
C ASP A 283 -13.00 12.86 8.71
N VAL A 284 -12.48 13.20 9.88
CA VAL A 284 -11.09 13.66 10.06
C VAL A 284 -10.34 12.65 10.91
N LEU A 285 -9.32 12.02 10.33
CA LEU A 285 -8.49 11.02 10.98
C LEU A 285 -7.29 11.68 11.68
N LEU A 286 -6.98 11.20 12.88
CA LEU A 286 -5.87 11.65 13.73
C LEU A 286 -4.92 10.48 14.00
N GLY A 287 -3.71 10.56 13.54
CA GLY A 287 -2.75 9.45 13.64
C GLY A 287 -1.86 9.34 12.41
N PRO A 288 -1.47 8.13 12.02
CA PRO A 288 -1.61 6.86 12.74
C PRO A 288 -0.54 6.64 13.81
N THR A 289 -0.77 5.71 14.73
CA THR A 289 0.30 5.06 15.51
C THR A 289 1.09 4.09 14.63
N ALA A 290 2.21 3.56 15.14
CA ALA A 290 3.02 2.59 14.39
C ALA A 290 3.49 1.44 15.29
N LEU A 291 2.64 0.44 15.49
CA LEU A 291 2.95 -0.75 16.28
C LEU A 291 3.26 -1.95 15.40
N MET A 292 4.32 -2.69 15.73
CA MET A 292 4.56 -3.98 15.07
C MET A 292 3.38 -4.92 15.33
N ALA A 293 2.81 -5.47 14.27
CA ALA A 293 1.58 -6.25 14.32
C ALA A 293 1.84 -7.75 14.50
N GLY A 294 0.94 -8.43 15.20
CA GLY A 294 0.99 -9.88 15.43
C GLY A 294 0.54 -10.74 14.24
N ALA A 295 0.01 -10.12 13.18
CA ALA A 295 -0.36 -10.76 11.93
C ALA A 295 -0.31 -9.74 10.78
N ARG A 296 -0.20 -10.22 9.54
CA ARG A 296 -0.17 -9.38 8.33
C ARG A 296 -1.51 -8.70 8.03
N ASP A 297 -2.59 -9.21 8.64
CA ASP A 297 -3.97 -8.70 8.60
C ASP A 297 -4.48 -8.26 9.98
N ALA A 298 -3.60 -7.79 10.86
CA ALA A 298 -3.96 -7.38 12.23
C ALA A 298 -4.60 -5.98 12.28
N TYR A 299 -5.73 -5.79 11.62
CA TYR A 299 -6.53 -4.56 11.74
C TYR A 299 -7.12 -4.37 13.15
N ARG A 300 -7.33 -5.48 13.89
CA ARG A 300 -7.64 -5.46 15.33
C ARG A 300 -6.38 -5.77 16.13
N LEU A 301 -6.14 -5.05 17.23
CA LEU A 301 -4.93 -5.22 18.04
C LEU A 301 -4.75 -6.64 18.57
N ALA A 302 -5.84 -7.31 18.94
CA ALA A 302 -5.82 -8.69 19.45
C ALA A 302 -5.59 -9.76 18.36
N ARG A 303 -5.52 -9.38 17.08
CA ARG A 303 -5.30 -10.33 15.98
C ARG A 303 -3.85 -10.79 15.96
N ILE A 304 -3.60 -12.04 16.34
CA ILE A 304 -2.29 -12.68 16.32
C ILE A 304 -2.36 -13.96 15.52
N ARG A 305 -1.45 -14.14 14.56
CA ARG A 305 -1.21 -15.41 13.86
C ARG A 305 0.21 -15.89 14.20
N ARG A 306 0.32 -17.04 14.85
CA ARG A 306 1.62 -17.58 15.29
C ARG A 306 2.61 -17.73 14.14
N ALA A 307 2.13 -18.11 12.94
CA ALA A 307 2.97 -18.26 11.76
C ALA A 307 3.58 -16.91 11.33
N ASP A 308 2.75 -15.86 11.20
CA ASP A 308 3.20 -14.52 10.80
C ASP A 308 4.15 -13.91 11.83
N LEU A 309 3.78 -13.98 13.11
CA LEU A 309 4.63 -13.50 14.21
C LEU A 309 5.96 -14.25 14.26
N GLY A 310 5.93 -15.58 14.12
CA GLY A 310 7.15 -16.41 14.09
C GLY A 310 8.07 -16.05 12.93
N GLN A 311 7.53 -15.82 11.72
CA GLN A 311 8.30 -15.38 10.56
C GLN A 311 8.92 -14.00 10.79
N THR A 312 8.15 -13.06 11.34
CA THR A 312 8.60 -11.70 11.66
C THR A 312 9.75 -11.74 12.68
N LEU A 313 9.61 -12.47 13.79
CA LEU A 313 10.62 -12.51 14.86
C LEU A 313 11.86 -13.32 14.49
N ARG A 314 11.75 -14.33 13.62
CA ARG A 314 12.91 -15.12 13.14
C ARG A 314 13.76 -14.36 12.14
N TRP A 315 13.21 -13.32 11.50
CA TRP A 315 13.97 -12.54 10.52
C TRP A 315 15.11 -11.76 11.19
N PRO A 316 16.38 -11.93 10.75
CA PRO A 316 17.50 -11.23 11.38
C PRO A 316 17.35 -9.70 11.37
N GLY A 317 16.80 -9.16 10.27
CA GLY A 317 16.54 -7.74 10.13
C GLY A 317 15.56 -7.20 11.17
N THR A 318 14.50 -7.95 11.50
CA THR A 318 13.54 -7.53 12.55
C THR A 318 14.22 -7.40 13.91
N ARG A 319 15.12 -8.33 14.26
CA ARG A 319 15.83 -8.27 15.55
C ARG A 319 16.75 -7.05 15.63
N LYS A 320 17.45 -6.73 14.52
CA LYS A 320 18.28 -5.52 14.42
C LYS A 320 17.43 -4.26 14.47
N LEU A 321 16.30 -4.25 13.77
CA LEU A 321 15.33 -3.16 13.77
C LEU A 321 14.82 -2.88 15.19
N VAL A 322 14.33 -3.91 15.90
CA VAL A 322 13.83 -3.79 17.27
C VAL A 322 14.93 -3.28 18.21
N ARG A 323 16.17 -3.82 18.11
CA ARG A 323 17.29 -3.35 18.92
C ARG A 323 17.64 -1.87 18.67
N LYS A 324 17.58 -1.42 17.40
CA LYS A 324 17.86 -0.03 17.03
C LYS A 324 16.77 0.92 17.52
N TRP A 325 15.50 0.53 17.43
CA TRP A 325 14.34 1.40 17.60
C TRP A 325 13.48 1.07 18.83
N TRP A 326 14.01 0.32 19.82
CA TRP A 326 13.23 -0.12 20.98
C TRP A 326 12.60 1.02 21.78
N ARG A 327 13.32 2.17 21.93
CA ARG A 327 12.81 3.36 22.61
C ARG A 327 11.63 3.98 21.87
N THR A 328 11.74 4.08 20.55
CA THR A 328 10.63 4.53 19.69
C THR A 328 9.45 3.59 19.78
N GLY A 329 9.70 2.26 19.73
CA GLY A 329 8.65 1.24 19.92
C GLY A 329 7.94 1.36 21.28
N ALA A 330 8.67 1.61 22.36
CA ALA A 330 8.09 1.84 23.68
C ALA A 330 7.20 3.10 23.71
N ARG A 331 7.64 4.19 23.06
CA ARG A 331 6.85 5.42 22.92
C ARG A 331 5.59 5.17 22.08
N GLU A 332 5.70 4.45 21.00
CA GLU A 332 4.55 4.10 20.15
C GLU A 332 3.54 3.19 20.90
N MET A 333 4.01 2.29 21.76
CA MET A 333 3.12 1.52 22.65
C MET A 333 2.37 2.44 23.62
N ALA A 334 3.06 3.42 24.21
CA ALA A 334 2.41 4.40 25.09
C ALA A 334 1.37 5.24 24.33
N ASN A 335 1.70 5.70 23.11
CA ASN A 335 0.77 6.45 22.25
C ASN A 335 -0.46 5.59 21.89
N ALA A 336 -0.27 4.32 21.57
CA ALA A 336 -1.38 3.41 21.25
C ALA A 336 -2.27 3.10 22.47
N ALA A 337 -1.70 3.14 23.67
CA ALA A 337 -2.42 2.92 24.93
C ALA A 337 -3.14 4.18 25.43
N SER A 338 -2.76 5.38 24.98
CA SER A 338 -3.27 6.64 25.52
C SER A 338 -3.67 7.65 24.46
N ARG A 339 -4.98 7.81 24.27
CA ARG A 339 -5.54 8.88 23.42
C ARG A 339 -5.03 10.27 23.80
N ARG A 340 -4.77 10.51 25.11
CA ARG A 340 -4.23 11.79 25.61
C ARG A 340 -2.89 12.17 25.01
N LEU A 341 -2.01 11.18 24.75
CA LEU A 341 -0.70 11.46 24.16
C LEU A 341 -0.82 11.87 22.69
N ILE A 342 -1.69 11.21 21.92
CA ILE A 342 -1.96 11.55 20.52
C ILE A 342 -2.55 12.96 20.43
N VAL A 343 -3.60 13.24 21.22
CA VAL A 343 -4.25 14.56 21.23
C VAL A 343 -3.27 15.66 21.65
N ARG A 344 -2.46 15.45 22.69
CA ARG A 344 -1.42 16.40 23.11
C ARG A 344 -0.41 16.71 22.01
N ASP A 345 0.01 15.70 21.25
CA ASP A 345 0.96 15.92 20.16
C ASP A 345 0.31 16.68 18.98
N LEU A 346 -0.98 16.46 18.71
CA LEU A 346 -1.75 17.15 17.67
C LEU A 346 -2.19 18.57 18.08
N ALA A 347 -2.46 18.81 19.35
CA ALA A 347 -2.80 20.14 19.87
C ALA A 347 -1.68 21.19 19.65
N ARG A 348 -0.46 20.76 19.30
CA ARG A 348 0.62 21.66 18.89
C ARG A 348 0.36 22.29 17.52
N TYR A 349 -0.43 21.62 16.67
CA TYR A 349 -0.79 22.04 15.31
C TYR A 349 -2.18 22.67 15.29
N VAL A 350 -3.14 22.08 16.00
CA VAL A 350 -4.52 22.53 16.10
C VAL A 350 -4.91 22.55 17.59
N PRO A 351 -4.65 23.66 18.31
CA PRO A 351 -4.91 23.76 19.76
C PRO A 351 -6.36 23.54 20.18
N ALA A 352 -7.31 23.79 19.26
CA ALA A 352 -8.74 23.61 19.49
C ALA A 352 -9.16 22.12 19.63
N VAL A 353 -8.28 21.16 19.26
CA VAL A 353 -8.57 19.73 19.39
C VAL A 353 -8.30 19.23 20.80
N GLY A 354 -9.36 18.87 21.50
CA GLY A 354 -9.34 18.31 22.85
C GLY A 354 -9.58 16.81 22.92
N LEU A 355 -9.44 16.24 24.12
CA LEU A 355 -9.68 14.82 24.36
C LEU A 355 -11.16 14.41 24.16
N ASP A 356 -12.06 15.33 24.43
CA ASP A 356 -13.50 15.11 24.28
C ASP A 356 -13.98 15.21 22.84
N ASP A 357 -13.14 15.73 21.93
CA ASP A 357 -13.46 15.88 20.53
C ASP A 357 -13.17 14.62 19.70
N VAL A 358 -12.52 13.61 20.31
CA VAL A 358 -12.03 12.44 19.59
C VAL A 358 -12.70 11.14 20.02
N GLU A 359 -12.83 10.23 19.07
CA GLU A 359 -13.31 8.87 19.28
C GLU A 359 -12.41 7.84 18.55
N PRO A 360 -12.52 6.53 18.85
CA PRO A 360 -11.77 5.51 18.13
C PRO A 360 -12.06 5.54 16.63
N GLY A 361 -11.00 5.51 15.82
CA GLY A 361 -11.06 5.47 14.37
C GLY A 361 -10.63 4.11 13.79
N PRO A 362 -10.48 4.03 12.47
CA PRO A 362 -10.05 2.82 11.78
C PRO A 362 -8.58 2.50 12.05
N ALA A 363 -8.13 1.36 11.51
CA ALA A 363 -6.72 0.99 11.53
C ALA A 363 -6.30 0.43 10.17
N GLY A 364 -5.07 0.74 9.77
CA GLY A 364 -4.42 0.19 8.58
C GLY A 364 -3.21 -0.67 8.94
N ILE A 365 -2.76 -1.48 7.97
CA ILE A 365 -1.50 -2.22 8.06
C ILE A 365 -0.52 -1.64 7.05
N ARG A 366 0.62 -1.16 7.56
CA ARG A 366 1.76 -0.84 6.73
C ARG A 366 2.60 -2.11 6.55
N ALA A 367 2.70 -2.58 5.31
CA ALA A 367 3.58 -3.67 4.91
C ALA A 367 4.99 -3.09 4.70
N GLN A 368 5.83 -3.13 5.72
CA GLN A 368 7.17 -2.56 5.65
C GLN A 368 8.20 -3.63 5.29
N ALA A 369 8.84 -3.49 4.13
CA ALA A 369 9.94 -4.35 3.77
C ALA A 369 11.19 -4.01 4.60
N VAL A 370 11.80 -5.03 5.17
CA VAL A 370 12.97 -4.94 6.07
C VAL A 370 14.07 -5.86 5.54
N GLY A 371 15.23 -5.28 5.25
CA GLY A 371 16.43 -6.00 4.82
C GLY A 371 17.03 -6.87 5.96
N ARG A 372 17.93 -7.79 5.63
CA ARG A 372 18.64 -8.63 6.62
C ARG A 372 19.49 -7.82 7.59
N ASP A 373 19.93 -6.64 7.18
CA ASP A 373 20.70 -5.68 7.98
C ASP A 373 19.83 -4.86 8.95
N GLY A 374 18.49 -4.93 8.81
CA GLY A 374 17.52 -4.16 9.58
C GLY A 374 17.19 -2.79 8.96
N ALA A 375 17.69 -2.51 7.76
CA ALA A 375 17.30 -1.31 7.01
C ALA A 375 15.85 -1.43 6.54
N LEU A 376 15.11 -0.32 6.61
CA LEU A 376 13.79 -0.21 6.02
C LEU A 376 13.95 0.08 4.53
N LEU A 377 13.30 -0.73 3.70
CA LEU A 377 13.29 -0.49 2.26
C LEU A 377 12.27 0.61 1.96
N ASP A 378 12.75 1.74 1.49
CA ASP A 378 11.91 2.94 1.28
C ASP A 378 11.43 3.10 -0.16
N ASP A 379 11.93 2.34 -1.14
CA ASP A 379 11.53 2.42 -2.54
C ASP A 379 10.86 1.13 -3.03
N PHE A 380 10.31 1.15 -4.24
CA PHE A 380 9.72 -0.03 -4.87
C PHE A 380 10.78 -1.11 -5.10
N ALA A 381 10.39 -2.37 -4.90
CA ALA A 381 11.25 -3.51 -5.15
C ALA A 381 10.51 -4.60 -5.90
N PHE A 382 11.21 -5.17 -6.86
CA PHE A 382 10.73 -6.23 -7.72
C PHE A 382 11.70 -7.41 -7.67
N ALA A 383 11.19 -8.61 -7.88
CA ALA A 383 11.98 -9.81 -8.12
C ALA A 383 11.39 -10.56 -9.31
N GLU A 384 12.23 -11.25 -10.06
CA GLU A 384 11.84 -11.92 -11.30
C GLU A 384 12.25 -13.39 -11.29
N THR A 385 11.46 -14.20 -11.92
CA THR A 385 11.81 -15.54 -12.39
C THR A 385 11.68 -15.56 -13.93
N ALA A 386 11.83 -16.70 -14.57
CA ALA A 386 11.78 -16.76 -16.05
C ALA A 386 10.45 -16.23 -16.62
N HIS A 387 9.33 -16.50 -15.94
CA HIS A 387 8.00 -16.15 -16.43
C HIS A 387 7.15 -15.37 -15.40
N ALA A 388 7.72 -14.95 -14.29
CA ALA A 388 6.98 -14.20 -13.29
C ALA A 388 7.71 -12.96 -12.79
N LEU A 389 6.95 -11.86 -12.63
CA LEU A 389 7.37 -10.63 -11.97
C LEU A 389 6.69 -10.51 -10.62
N HIS A 390 7.47 -10.36 -9.56
CA HIS A 390 6.96 -10.20 -8.20
C HIS A 390 7.14 -8.76 -7.74
N VAL A 391 6.03 -8.06 -7.44
CA VAL A 391 6.06 -6.76 -6.78
C VAL A 391 6.27 -7.01 -5.29
N VAL A 392 7.53 -7.02 -4.85
CA VAL A 392 7.92 -7.41 -3.49
C VAL A 392 7.64 -6.32 -2.48
N ASN A 393 7.86 -5.05 -2.85
CA ASN A 393 7.62 -3.89 -2.01
C ASN A 393 6.97 -2.77 -2.81
N ALA A 394 5.77 -2.39 -2.42
CA ALA A 394 5.04 -1.24 -2.96
C ALA A 394 4.60 -0.33 -1.80
N PRO A 395 5.53 0.49 -1.25
CA PRO A 395 5.23 1.35 -0.12
C PRO A 395 4.36 2.54 -0.54
N SER A 396 3.77 3.26 0.45
CA SER A 396 3.15 4.56 0.17
C SER A 396 4.15 5.45 -0.62
N PRO A 397 3.75 6.00 -1.76
CA PRO A 397 2.40 6.32 -2.21
C PRO A 397 1.83 5.35 -3.27
N ALA A 398 1.99 4.05 -3.13
CA ALA A 398 1.62 3.08 -4.17
C ALA A 398 0.17 3.22 -4.69
N ALA A 399 -0.78 3.59 -3.84
CA ALA A 399 -2.17 3.80 -4.27
C ALA A 399 -2.30 5.01 -5.20
N THR A 400 -1.72 6.15 -4.83
CA THR A 400 -1.64 7.34 -5.71
C THR A 400 -0.92 7.03 -7.02
N ALA A 401 0.17 6.27 -6.94
CA ALA A 401 1.03 5.93 -8.07
C ALA A 401 0.55 4.73 -8.88
N SER A 402 -0.61 4.15 -8.56
CA SER A 402 -1.03 2.83 -9.06
C SER A 402 -1.06 2.73 -10.59
N LEU A 403 -1.51 3.77 -11.29
CA LEU A 403 -1.51 3.80 -12.77
C LEU A 403 -0.09 3.85 -13.36
N ALA A 404 0.79 4.66 -12.77
CA ALA A 404 2.19 4.74 -13.21
C ALA A 404 2.99 3.47 -12.86
N ILE A 405 2.68 2.83 -11.73
CA ILE A 405 3.24 1.52 -11.37
C ILE A 405 2.76 0.46 -12.35
N ALA A 406 1.50 0.50 -12.75
CA ALA A 406 0.91 -0.46 -13.68
C ALA A 406 1.63 -0.45 -15.03
N GLU A 407 1.90 0.72 -15.58
CA GLU A 407 2.67 0.88 -16.82
C GLU A 407 4.08 0.28 -16.69
N LEU A 408 4.82 0.66 -15.64
CA LEU A 408 6.14 0.10 -15.37
C LEU A 408 6.13 -1.43 -15.22
N VAL A 409 5.13 -1.97 -14.54
CA VAL A 409 5.00 -3.43 -14.32
C VAL A 409 4.63 -4.12 -15.62
N ALA A 410 3.71 -3.56 -16.41
CA ALA A 410 3.33 -4.10 -17.71
C ALA A 410 4.51 -4.13 -18.69
N ASP A 411 5.33 -3.07 -18.75
CA ASP A 411 6.54 -3.02 -19.59
C ASP A 411 7.52 -4.13 -19.20
N ARG A 412 7.74 -4.35 -17.90
CA ARG A 412 8.61 -5.43 -17.41
C ARG A 412 8.04 -6.82 -17.73
N VAL A 413 6.73 -6.99 -17.60
CA VAL A 413 6.06 -8.27 -17.94
C VAL A 413 6.18 -8.56 -19.42
N ASP A 414 6.03 -7.54 -20.27
CA ASP A 414 6.19 -7.70 -21.72
C ASP A 414 7.64 -8.06 -22.09
N ALA A 415 8.63 -7.68 -21.29
CA ALA A 415 10.04 -8.03 -21.48
C ALA A 415 10.44 -9.40 -20.92
N LEU A 416 9.60 -10.07 -20.08
CA LEU A 416 9.93 -11.40 -19.55
C LEU A 416 9.93 -12.45 -20.66
N GLY A 417 10.94 -13.33 -20.66
CA GLY A 417 11.03 -14.48 -21.57
C GLY A 417 11.36 -14.08 -23.01
N GLY A 418 11.98 -12.88 -23.22
CA GLY A 418 12.57 -12.44 -24.48
C GLY A 418 14.01 -12.95 -24.64
#